data_187e86160f80d952e928b48b0a171124
#
_entry.id   187e86160f80d952e928b48b0a171124
#
_cell.length_a   1.000
_cell.length_b   1.000
_cell.length_c   1.000
_cell.angle_alpha   90.00
_cell.angle_beta   90.00
_cell.angle_gamma   90.00
#
_symmetry.space_group_name_H-M   'P 1'
#
loop_
_entity.id
_entity.type
_entity.pdbx_description
1 polymer ?
#
loop_
_entity_poly.entity_id
_entity_poly.type
_entity_poly.pdbx_seq_one_letter_code
_entity_poly.pdbx_strand_id
1 'polypeptide(L)'
;PSAVLAKDGKNPSDAKKYLGKDAAEKSGVAALEYADVATLKNQIASVLTFLSGESKIADNPNKVAKKVESVSDAVGAICDNGSALEISCDEAATKTYFAYADGAPVGVLSVEGELTCKDFRKIKRFVNLLDAYNIPLVSVVDSDGFAARLKCEEKGVAKIAAEAYTAMALSENPKIAVIKNAIGGAYALLAAKEIGFNY
;
A
#
# COMPACT_ATOMS: atom_id res chain seq x y z
N PRO A 1 -4.51 18.26 6.63
CA PRO A 1 -4.95 17.84 7.96
C PRO A 1 -4.15 18.48 9.09
N SER A 2 -2.85 18.73 8.89
CA SER A 2 -1.97 19.33 9.90
C SER A 2 -2.39 20.76 10.35
N ALA A 3 -3.14 21.49 9.55
CA ALA A 3 -3.58 22.84 9.88
C ALA A 3 -4.73 22.88 10.91
N VAL A 4 -5.46 21.81 11.10
CA VAL A 4 -6.65 21.77 11.96
C VAL A 4 -6.28 21.57 13.43
N LEU A 5 -5.14 20.96 13.72
CA LEU A 5 -4.75 20.52 15.06
C LEU A 5 -3.90 21.54 15.83
N ALA A 6 -3.45 22.61 15.18
CA ALA A 6 -2.64 23.64 15.82
C ALA A 6 -3.44 24.62 16.71
N LYS A 7 -4.74 24.40 16.93
CA LYS A 7 -5.62 25.39 17.62
C LYS A 7 -5.67 25.33 19.13
N ASP A 8 -5.08 24.32 19.76
CA ASP A 8 -5.19 24.17 21.23
C ASP A 8 -4.09 24.83 22.04
N GLY A 9 -3.49 25.89 21.55
CA GLY A 9 -2.85 26.92 22.38
C GLY A 9 -1.72 26.51 23.31
N LYS A 10 -1.26 25.29 23.29
CA LYS A 10 -0.13 24.81 24.09
C LYS A 10 1.09 24.62 23.20
N ASN A 11 1.99 25.59 23.30
CA ASN A 11 3.34 25.62 22.76
C ASN A 11 3.49 25.20 21.27
N PRO A 12 3.66 26.16 20.32
CA PRO A 12 3.79 25.88 18.89
C PRO A 12 4.92 24.90 18.53
N SER A 13 5.97 24.81 19.35
CA SER A 13 7.07 23.87 19.14
C SER A 13 6.65 22.42 19.38
N ASP A 14 5.81 22.18 20.36
CA ASP A 14 5.29 20.85 20.66
C ASP A 14 4.20 20.41 19.66
N ALA A 15 3.38 21.34 19.20
CA ALA A 15 2.39 21.07 18.16
C ALA A 15 3.07 20.61 16.86
N LYS A 16 4.17 21.23 16.43
CA LYS A 16 4.95 20.80 15.27
C LYS A 16 5.52 19.39 15.45
N LYS A 17 6.00 19.06 16.63
CA LYS A 17 6.60 17.76 16.95
C LYS A 17 5.58 16.62 16.93
N TYR A 18 4.36 16.85 17.42
CA TYR A 18 3.35 15.80 17.60
C TYR A 18 2.27 15.77 16.49
N LEU A 19 2.08 16.88 15.80
CA LEU A 19 0.99 17.07 14.82
C LEU A 19 1.49 17.55 13.46
N GLY A 20 2.81 17.67 13.27
CA GLY A 20 3.42 18.08 12.02
C GLY A 20 3.44 16.97 10.97
N LYS A 21 3.95 17.29 9.79
CA LYS A 21 4.14 16.40 8.64
C LYS A 21 4.82 15.08 9.07
N ASP A 22 5.98 15.16 9.72
CA ASP A 22 6.77 14.00 10.14
C ASP A 22 6.00 13.06 11.09
N ALA A 23 5.15 13.61 11.96
CA ALA A 23 4.32 12.82 12.86
C ALA A 23 3.17 12.13 12.09
N ALA A 24 2.56 12.81 11.13
CA ALA A 24 1.51 12.25 10.28
C ALA A 24 2.04 11.12 9.37
N GLU A 25 3.23 11.28 8.83
CA GLU A 25 3.92 10.25 8.04
C GLU A 25 4.28 9.03 8.90
N LYS A 26 4.98 9.26 10.04
CA LYS A 26 5.39 8.19 10.95
C LYS A 26 4.22 7.41 11.55
N SER A 27 3.09 8.06 11.76
CA SER A 27 1.87 7.41 12.26
C SER A 27 1.07 6.72 11.14
N GLY A 28 1.42 6.96 9.87
CA GLY A 28 0.69 6.44 8.71
C GLY A 28 -0.70 7.06 8.54
N VAL A 29 -0.94 8.24 9.10
CA VAL A 29 -2.18 9.01 8.88
C VAL A 29 -2.14 9.71 7.54
N ALA A 30 -0.95 10.21 7.12
CA ALA A 30 -0.75 10.75 5.80
C ALA A 30 -0.57 9.61 4.80
N ALA A 31 -1.31 9.64 3.71
CA ALA A 31 -1.20 8.70 2.59
C ALA A 31 -0.51 9.31 1.37
N LEU A 32 -0.65 10.62 1.20
CA LEU A 32 -0.07 11.37 0.09
C LEU A 32 0.61 12.64 0.60
N GLU A 33 1.71 12.96 -0.02
CA GLU A 33 2.45 14.20 0.18
C GLU A 33 2.39 15.04 -1.10
N TYR A 34 2.30 16.37 -0.96
CA TYR A 34 2.30 17.31 -2.08
C TYR A 34 3.25 18.47 -1.84
N ALA A 35 3.89 18.92 -2.92
CA ALA A 35 4.79 20.06 -2.88
C ALA A 35 4.04 21.40 -3.04
N ASP A 36 3.00 21.42 -3.86
CA ASP A 36 2.20 22.60 -4.19
C ASP A 36 0.73 22.26 -4.47
N VAL A 37 -0.09 23.29 -4.61
CA VAL A 37 -1.55 23.14 -4.81
C VAL A 37 -1.89 22.48 -6.16
N ALA A 38 -1.07 22.68 -7.19
CA ALA A 38 -1.31 22.07 -8.50
C ALA A 38 -1.08 20.56 -8.43
N THR A 39 0.01 20.15 -7.82
CA THR A 39 0.31 18.72 -7.54
C THR A 39 -0.79 18.08 -6.69
N LEU A 40 -1.27 18.76 -5.63
CA LEU A 40 -2.38 18.28 -4.81
C LEU A 40 -3.64 18.04 -5.63
N LYS A 41 -4.03 19.00 -6.49
CA LYS A 41 -5.21 18.85 -7.35
C LYS A 41 -5.09 17.65 -8.29
N ASN A 42 -3.92 17.46 -8.90
CA ASN A 42 -3.66 16.34 -9.80
C ASN A 42 -3.71 15.00 -9.05
N GLN A 43 -3.12 14.92 -7.86
CA GLN A 43 -3.18 13.71 -7.03
C GLN A 43 -4.61 13.38 -6.62
N ILE A 44 -5.39 14.38 -6.17
CA ILE A 44 -6.82 14.18 -5.83
C ILE A 44 -7.59 13.68 -7.04
N ALA A 45 -7.42 14.33 -8.21
CA ALA A 45 -8.08 13.89 -9.44
C ALA A 45 -7.71 12.45 -9.81
N SER A 46 -6.44 12.09 -9.72
CA SER A 46 -5.97 10.72 -9.99
C SER A 46 -6.58 9.71 -9.03
N VAL A 47 -6.64 10.01 -7.73
CA VAL A 47 -7.27 9.14 -6.73
C VAL A 47 -8.76 8.96 -7.00
N LEU A 48 -9.49 10.05 -7.28
CA LEU A 48 -10.92 9.99 -7.57
C LEU A 48 -11.22 9.19 -8.84
N THR A 49 -10.43 9.40 -9.90
CA THR A 49 -10.57 8.62 -11.16
C THR A 49 -10.26 7.15 -10.92
N PHE A 50 -9.25 6.82 -10.13
CA PHE A 50 -8.94 5.44 -9.78
C PHE A 50 -10.10 4.79 -9.00
N LEU A 51 -10.60 5.47 -7.98
CA LEU A 51 -11.68 4.95 -7.12
C LEU A 51 -13.04 4.88 -7.83
N SER A 52 -13.23 5.59 -8.96
CA SER A 52 -14.44 5.41 -9.78
C SER A 52 -14.52 4.04 -10.44
N GLY A 53 -13.40 3.29 -10.47
CA GLY A 53 -13.34 1.98 -11.12
C GLY A 53 -13.38 2.03 -12.65
N GLU A 54 -13.33 3.23 -13.22
CA GLU A 54 -13.36 3.39 -14.68
C GLU A 54 -12.05 2.92 -15.32
N SER A 55 -12.17 2.07 -16.33
CA SER A 55 -11.04 1.70 -17.18
C SER A 55 -10.60 2.88 -18.02
N LYS A 56 -9.30 3.09 -18.12
CA LYS A 56 -8.70 4.05 -19.04
C LYS A 56 -8.29 3.33 -20.31
N ILE A 57 -8.46 4.00 -21.45
CA ILE A 57 -7.76 3.54 -22.66
C ILE A 57 -6.27 3.67 -22.35
N ALA A 58 -5.55 2.56 -22.42
CA ALA A 58 -4.12 2.54 -22.13
C ALA A 58 -3.37 3.32 -23.22
N ASP A 59 -3.16 4.62 -23.01
CA ASP A 59 -2.39 5.45 -23.93
C ASP A 59 -0.94 4.97 -24.08
N ASN A 60 -0.46 4.21 -23.12
CA ASN A 60 0.90 3.68 -23.11
C ASN A 60 1.00 2.35 -22.32
N PRO A 61 0.41 1.27 -22.83
CA PRO A 61 0.49 -0.03 -22.20
C PRO A 61 1.96 -0.47 -22.13
N ASN A 62 2.35 -1.07 -21.02
CA ASN A 62 3.72 -1.55 -20.83
C ASN A 62 3.94 -2.86 -21.59
N LYS A 63 4.15 -2.76 -22.91
CA LYS A 63 4.27 -3.92 -23.84
C LYS A 63 5.69 -4.48 -23.93
N VAL A 64 6.66 -3.83 -23.31
CA VAL A 64 8.06 -4.25 -23.41
C VAL A 64 8.42 -5.11 -22.20
N ALA A 65 8.86 -6.33 -22.44
CA ALA A 65 9.44 -7.18 -21.40
C ALA A 65 10.67 -6.49 -20.80
N LYS A 66 10.58 -6.11 -19.53
CA LYS A 66 11.68 -5.53 -18.77
C LYS A 66 12.31 -6.63 -17.92
N LYS A 67 13.63 -6.55 -17.73
CA LYS A 67 14.30 -7.39 -16.74
C LYS A 67 13.81 -6.97 -15.35
N VAL A 68 13.28 -7.91 -14.59
CA VAL A 68 12.79 -7.70 -13.24
C VAL A 68 13.85 -8.22 -12.27
N GLU A 69 14.51 -7.32 -11.56
CA GLU A 69 15.52 -7.65 -10.56
C GLU A 69 15.06 -7.29 -9.14
N SER A 70 14.19 -6.30 -9.02
CA SER A 70 13.67 -5.78 -7.75
C SER A 70 12.14 -5.82 -7.72
N VAL A 71 11.57 -5.63 -6.54
CA VAL A 71 10.13 -5.44 -6.34
C VAL A 71 9.64 -4.19 -7.10
N SER A 72 10.43 -3.12 -7.09
CA SER A 72 10.10 -1.89 -7.83
C SER A 72 10.05 -2.11 -9.34
N ASP A 73 10.97 -2.91 -9.89
CA ASP A 73 10.95 -3.28 -11.31
C ASP A 73 9.70 -4.10 -11.65
N ALA A 74 9.30 -5.02 -10.74
CA ALA A 74 8.09 -5.81 -10.92
C ALA A 74 6.84 -4.92 -10.94
N VAL A 75 6.71 -3.98 -10.03
CA VAL A 75 5.61 -2.98 -10.04
C VAL A 75 5.61 -2.20 -11.35
N GLY A 76 6.79 -1.70 -11.77
CA GLY A 76 6.93 -0.97 -13.03
C GLY A 76 6.68 -1.80 -14.29
N ALA A 77 6.82 -3.13 -14.20
CA ALA A 77 6.52 -4.05 -15.31
C ALA A 77 5.03 -4.43 -15.40
N ILE A 78 4.34 -4.48 -14.26
CA ILE A 78 2.92 -4.81 -14.18
C ILE A 78 2.05 -3.61 -14.58
N CYS A 79 2.43 -2.41 -14.14
CA CYS A 79 1.63 -1.20 -14.32
C CYS A 79 1.87 -0.55 -15.68
N ASP A 80 0.85 0.08 -16.23
CA ASP A 80 0.97 0.96 -17.38
C ASP A 80 1.94 2.10 -17.06
N ASN A 81 2.73 2.52 -18.05
CA ASN A 81 3.80 3.51 -17.85
C ASN A 81 3.26 4.80 -17.23
N GLY A 82 3.82 5.18 -16.08
CA GLY A 82 3.45 6.39 -15.35
C GLY A 82 2.09 6.34 -14.67
N SER A 83 1.42 5.19 -14.61
CA SER A 83 0.11 5.06 -13.97
C SER A 83 0.19 4.81 -12.47
N ALA A 84 1.31 4.29 -11.96
CA ALA A 84 1.45 3.94 -10.56
C ALA A 84 1.57 5.19 -9.67
N LEU A 85 0.57 5.43 -8.84
CA LEU A 85 0.58 6.45 -7.82
C LEU A 85 0.82 5.80 -6.45
N GLU A 86 1.99 6.05 -5.86
CA GLU A 86 2.28 5.59 -4.50
C GLU A 86 1.40 6.34 -3.49
N ILE A 87 0.70 5.59 -2.64
CA ILE A 87 -0.17 6.12 -1.58
C ILE A 87 0.34 5.75 -0.20
N SER A 88 1.65 5.72 -0.03
CA SER A 88 2.32 5.48 1.25
C SER A 88 3.44 6.49 1.45
N CYS A 89 3.40 7.20 2.58
CA CYS A 89 4.40 8.21 2.92
C CYS A 89 5.38 7.75 4.00
N ASP A 90 5.29 6.50 4.47
CA ASP A 90 6.15 5.99 5.53
C ASP A 90 7.23 5.02 5.00
N GLU A 91 8.33 4.92 5.74
CA GLU A 91 9.42 3.97 5.48
C GLU A 91 9.08 2.56 6.00
N ALA A 92 8.00 1.96 5.51
CA ALA A 92 7.66 0.58 5.81
C ALA A 92 8.17 -0.36 4.70
N ALA A 93 8.33 -1.65 5.00
CA ALA A 93 8.63 -2.68 4.00
C ALA A 93 7.52 -2.80 2.95
N THR A 94 6.31 -2.44 3.35
CA THR A 94 5.12 -2.45 2.49
C THR A 94 4.88 -1.08 1.86
N LYS A 95 4.76 -1.05 0.53
CA LYS A 95 4.27 0.10 -0.23
C LYS A 95 2.97 -0.25 -0.93
N THR A 96 2.14 0.76 -1.14
CA THR A 96 0.82 0.61 -1.76
C THR A 96 0.66 1.59 -2.90
N TYR A 97 0.10 1.13 -4.02
CA TYR A 97 -0.06 1.94 -5.21
C TYR A 97 -1.48 1.80 -5.77
N PHE A 98 -2.02 2.90 -6.24
CA PHE A 98 -3.09 2.91 -7.22
C PHE A 98 -2.47 2.92 -8.60
N ALA A 99 -2.87 1.99 -9.47
CA ALA A 99 -2.27 1.84 -10.79
C ALA A 99 -3.29 1.33 -11.82
N TYR A 100 -2.89 1.35 -13.06
CA TYR A 100 -3.63 0.72 -14.15
C TYR A 100 -2.76 -0.39 -14.76
N ALA A 101 -3.38 -1.50 -15.09
CA ALA A 101 -2.76 -2.60 -15.82
C ALA A 101 -3.60 -2.87 -17.07
N ASP A 102 -3.06 -2.61 -18.25
CA ASP A 102 -3.76 -2.62 -19.54
C ASP A 102 -5.08 -1.82 -19.50
N GLY A 103 -5.03 -0.65 -18.86
CA GLY A 103 -6.16 0.25 -18.68
C GLY A 103 -7.13 -0.11 -17.55
N ALA A 104 -7.04 -1.29 -16.97
CA ALA A 104 -7.88 -1.68 -15.83
C ALA A 104 -7.31 -1.16 -14.50
N PRO A 105 -8.13 -0.58 -13.59
CA PRO A 105 -7.67 -0.14 -12.30
C PRO A 105 -7.28 -1.32 -11.42
N VAL A 106 -6.10 -1.29 -10.83
CA VAL A 106 -5.57 -2.32 -9.92
C VAL A 106 -4.89 -1.69 -8.72
N GLY A 107 -5.14 -2.21 -7.53
CA GLY A 107 -4.35 -1.89 -6.36
C GLY A 107 -3.10 -2.76 -6.32
N VAL A 108 -1.92 -2.17 -6.22
CA VAL A 108 -0.67 -2.91 -6.10
C VAL A 108 -0.12 -2.77 -4.69
N LEU A 109 0.12 -3.91 -4.06
CA LEU A 109 0.76 -4.03 -2.76
C LEU A 109 2.15 -4.62 -2.99
N SER A 110 3.20 -3.86 -2.73
CA SER A 110 4.57 -4.36 -2.82
C SER A 110 5.17 -4.51 -1.43
N VAL A 111 5.88 -5.61 -1.22
CA VAL A 111 6.55 -5.89 0.05
C VAL A 111 8.00 -6.27 -0.22
N GLU A 112 8.92 -5.56 0.43
CA GLU A 112 10.35 -5.85 0.37
C GLU A 112 10.94 -5.87 1.78
N GLY A 113 11.31 -7.05 2.29
CA GLY A 113 11.86 -7.28 3.60
C GLY A 113 10.87 -7.82 4.64
N GLU A 114 11.17 -7.63 5.93
CA GLU A 114 10.38 -8.17 7.04
C GLU A 114 9.11 -7.36 7.33
N LEU A 115 8.01 -8.06 7.58
CA LEU A 115 6.72 -7.45 7.95
C LEU A 115 6.66 -7.10 9.43
N THR A 116 6.38 -5.84 9.71
CA THR A 116 6.20 -5.29 11.05
C THR A 116 4.74 -4.96 11.35
N CYS A 117 4.44 -4.54 12.57
CA CYS A 117 3.10 -4.06 12.93
C CYS A 117 2.58 -2.90 12.05
N LYS A 118 3.49 -2.08 11.50
CA LYS A 118 3.10 -1.00 10.57
C LYS A 118 2.62 -1.57 9.25
N ASP A 119 3.35 -2.56 8.74
CA ASP A 119 3.05 -3.22 7.49
C ASP A 119 1.69 -3.89 7.53
N PHE A 120 1.38 -4.66 8.57
CA PHE A 120 0.07 -5.30 8.73
C PHE A 120 -1.09 -4.30 8.79
N ARG A 121 -0.93 -3.17 9.50
CA ARG A 121 -1.95 -2.13 9.53
C ARG A 121 -2.14 -1.47 8.17
N LYS A 122 -1.06 -1.27 7.42
CA LYS A 122 -1.09 -0.71 6.06
C LYS A 122 -1.79 -1.68 5.10
N ILE A 123 -1.41 -2.96 5.12
CA ILE A 123 -2.04 -4.02 4.33
C ILE A 123 -3.55 -4.06 4.61
N LYS A 124 -3.95 -4.16 5.88
CA LYS A 124 -5.36 -4.17 6.27
C LYS A 124 -6.13 -2.98 5.71
N ARG A 125 -5.60 -1.76 5.87
CA ARG A 125 -6.28 -0.54 5.39
C ARG A 125 -6.39 -0.52 3.88
N PHE A 126 -5.35 -0.93 3.19
CA PHE A 126 -5.33 -0.95 1.73
C PHE A 126 -6.30 -1.97 1.16
N VAL A 127 -6.29 -3.19 1.68
CA VAL A 127 -7.21 -4.25 1.27
C VAL A 127 -8.67 -3.83 1.48
N ASN A 128 -9.01 -3.30 2.67
CA ASN A 128 -10.36 -2.81 2.94
C ASN A 128 -10.77 -1.66 2.01
N LEU A 129 -9.82 -0.81 1.62
CA LEU A 129 -10.10 0.26 0.66
C LEU A 129 -10.40 -0.30 -0.72
N LEU A 130 -9.59 -1.21 -1.22
CA LEU A 130 -9.81 -1.86 -2.52
C LEU A 130 -11.13 -2.63 -2.55
N ASP A 131 -11.44 -3.33 -1.46
CA ASP A 131 -12.68 -4.09 -1.32
C ASP A 131 -13.92 -3.19 -1.38
N ALA A 132 -13.88 -2.04 -0.71
CA ALA A 132 -14.97 -1.06 -0.73
C ALA A 132 -15.27 -0.49 -2.13
N TYR A 133 -14.30 -0.54 -3.05
CA TYR A 133 -14.43 -0.02 -4.41
C TYR A 133 -14.40 -1.14 -5.48
N ASN A 134 -14.39 -2.41 -5.10
CA ASN A 134 -14.33 -3.57 -5.98
C ASN A 134 -13.12 -3.54 -6.92
N ILE A 135 -11.96 -3.15 -6.43
CA ILE A 135 -10.73 -3.04 -7.21
C ILE A 135 -9.83 -4.26 -6.97
N PRO A 136 -9.38 -4.95 -8.02
CA PRO A 136 -8.49 -6.11 -7.90
C PRO A 136 -7.18 -5.78 -7.18
N LEU A 137 -6.61 -6.75 -6.47
CA LEU A 137 -5.34 -6.66 -5.78
C LEU A 137 -4.25 -7.44 -6.51
N VAL A 138 -3.11 -6.80 -6.72
CA VAL A 138 -1.86 -7.47 -7.11
C VAL A 138 -0.86 -7.33 -5.99
N SER A 139 -0.38 -8.43 -5.42
CA SER A 139 0.70 -8.43 -4.44
C SER A 139 2.03 -8.79 -5.10
N VAL A 140 3.07 -8.01 -4.84
CA VAL A 140 4.45 -8.27 -5.29
C VAL A 140 5.31 -8.48 -4.05
N VAL A 141 5.86 -9.67 -3.88
CA VAL A 141 6.39 -10.10 -2.59
C VAL A 141 7.86 -10.54 -2.70
N ASP A 142 8.71 -9.87 -1.94
CA ASP A 142 10.08 -10.27 -1.62
C ASP A 142 10.28 -10.12 -0.11
N SER A 143 9.85 -11.12 0.66
CA SER A 143 9.77 -11.00 2.12
C SER A 143 10.29 -12.23 2.84
N ASP A 144 11.11 -11.99 3.86
CA ASP A 144 11.65 -13.01 4.77
C ASP A 144 10.67 -13.39 5.89
N GLY A 145 9.45 -12.86 5.86
CA GLY A 145 8.42 -13.17 6.84
C GLY A 145 8.19 -12.06 7.86
N PHE A 146 7.74 -12.45 9.04
CA PHE A 146 7.45 -11.50 10.12
C PHE A 146 8.73 -11.08 10.84
N ALA A 147 8.82 -9.81 11.20
CA ALA A 147 9.93 -9.29 11.98
C ALA A 147 9.94 -9.89 13.39
N ALA A 148 10.86 -10.81 13.63
CA ALA A 148 11.05 -11.49 14.91
C ALA A 148 11.81 -10.60 15.92
N ARG A 149 11.16 -9.52 16.37
CA ARG A 149 11.75 -8.53 17.29
C ARG A 149 10.88 -8.36 18.53
N LEU A 150 11.52 -8.32 19.71
CA LEU A 150 10.83 -8.10 20.98
C LEU A 150 9.84 -6.92 20.94
N LYS A 151 10.25 -5.80 20.33
CA LYS A 151 9.37 -4.62 20.16
C LYS A 151 8.12 -4.90 19.31
N CYS A 152 8.15 -5.88 18.42
CA CYS A 152 6.98 -6.27 17.63
C CYS A 152 6.05 -7.15 18.47
N GLU A 153 6.62 -8.06 19.25
CA GLU A 153 5.86 -8.91 20.19
C GLU A 153 5.16 -8.07 21.27
N GLU A 154 5.87 -7.12 21.89
CA GLU A 154 5.29 -6.20 22.87
C GLU A 154 4.14 -5.37 22.31
N LYS A 155 4.13 -5.09 21.02
CA LYS A 155 3.03 -4.41 20.31
C LYS A 155 1.89 -5.34 19.88
N GLY A 156 2.00 -6.63 20.17
CA GLY A 156 1.00 -7.62 19.81
C GLY A 156 0.97 -7.90 18.31
N VAL A 157 2.14 -8.13 17.69
CA VAL A 157 2.27 -8.36 16.24
C VAL A 157 1.33 -9.46 15.75
N ALA A 158 1.19 -10.56 16.48
CA ALA A 158 0.32 -11.66 16.11
C ALA A 158 -1.16 -11.24 15.98
N LYS A 159 -1.66 -10.43 16.92
CA LYS A 159 -3.03 -9.88 16.86
C LYS A 159 -3.20 -8.95 15.66
N ILE A 160 -2.25 -8.06 15.42
CA ILE A 160 -2.31 -7.10 14.31
C ILE A 160 -2.19 -7.83 12.97
N ALA A 161 -1.35 -8.85 12.89
CA ALA A 161 -1.25 -9.73 11.72
C ALA A 161 -2.57 -10.46 11.46
N ALA A 162 -3.20 -11.04 12.50
CA ALA A 162 -4.50 -11.72 12.37
C ALA A 162 -5.59 -10.79 11.80
N GLU A 163 -5.58 -9.50 12.17
CA GLU A 163 -6.50 -8.52 11.59
C GLU A 163 -6.25 -8.28 10.08
N ALA A 164 -4.98 -8.27 9.65
CA ALA A 164 -4.64 -8.17 8.23
C ALA A 164 -5.03 -9.42 7.45
N TYR A 165 -4.80 -10.61 8.04
CA TYR A 165 -5.27 -11.88 7.48
C TYR A 165 -6.79 -11.90 7.30
N THR A 166 -7.53 -11.47 8.32
CA THR A 166 -8.99 -11.40 8.25
C THR A 166 -9.45 -10.49 7.11
N ALA A 167 -8.86 -9.30 6.99
CA ALA A 167 -9.20 -8.39 5.89
C ALA A 167 -8.91 -9.02 4.52
N MET A 168 -7.75 -9.68 4.38
CA MET A 168 -7.37 -10.34 3.12
C MET A 168 -8.28 -11.53 2.79
N ALA A 169 -8.64 -12.33 3.78
CA ALA A 169 -9.49 -13.51 3.60
C ALA A 169 -10.96 -13.16 3.32
N LEU A 170 -11.45 -12.06 3.88
CA LEU A 170 -12.83 -11.60 3.67
C LEU A 170 -13.03 -10.80 2.39
N SER A 171 -11.95 -10.27 1.81
CA SER A 171 -12.04 -9.55 0.55
C SER A 171 -12.42 -10.52 -0.59
N GLU A 172 -13.46 -10.19 -1.34
CA GLU A 172 -13.96 -10.95 -2.48
C GLU A 172 -13.33 -10.54 -3.81
N ASN A 173 -12.50 -9.50 -3.80
CA ASN A 173 -11.84 -9.02 -5.01
C ASN A 173 -10.85 -10.05 -5.57
N PRO A 174 -10.67 -10.11 -6.90
CA PRO A 174 -9.61 -10.89 -7.51
C PRO A 174 -8.24 -10.54 -6.93
N LYS A 175 -7.46 -11.56 -6.58
CA LYS A 175 -6.12 -11.41 -5.99
C LYS A 175 -5.10 -12.20 -6.80
N ILE A 176 -4.03 -11.52 -7.18
CA ILE A 176 -2.91 -12.10 -7.93
C ILE A 176 -1.63 -11.88 -7.11
N ALA A 177 -0.79 -12.91 -7.01
CA ALA A 177 0.49 -12.81 -6.33
C ALA A 177 1.65 -12.99 -7.32
N VAL A 178 2.60 -12.06 -7.27
CA VAL A 178 3.89 -12.15 -7.94
C VAL A 178 4.96 -12.33 -6.85
N ILE A 179 5.59 -13.49 -6.82
CA ILE A 179 6.47 -13.89 -5.72
C ILE A 179 7.90 -14.00 -6.24
N LYS A 180 8.80 -13.22 -5.65
CA LYS A 180 10.25 -13.43 -5.77
C LYS A 180 10.74 -14.27 -4.59
N ASN A 181 10.35 -13.90 -3.36
CA ASN A 181 10.58 -14.61 -2.13
C ASN A 181 9.41 -14.35 -1.17
N ALA A 182 8.88 -15.38 -0.54
CA ALA A 182 7.84 -15.25 0.47
C ALA A 182 7.94 -16.37 1.50
N ILE A 183 8.41 -16.06 2.72
CA ILE A 183 8.65 -17.06 3.76
C ILE A 183 7.54 -17.00 4.82
N GLY A 184 7.08 -18.19 5.22
CA GLY A 184 6.18 -18.38 6.36
C GLY A 184 4.92 -17.53 6.32
N GLY A 185 4.74 -16.65 7.31
CA GLY A 185 3.56 -15.80 7.42
C GLY A 185 3.39 -14.80 6.29
N ALA A 186 4.46 -14.37 5.63
CA ALA A 186 4.36 -13.49 4.47
C ALA A 186 3.70 -14.21 3.28
N TYR A 187 4.09 -15.45 3.00
CA TYR A 187 3.43 -16.27 1.98
C TYR A 187 1.95 -16.46 2.30
N ALA A 188 1.66 -16.88 3.53
CA ALA A 188 0.29 -17.15 3.95
C ALA A 188 -0.63 -15.92 3.83
N LEU A 189 -0.10 -14.71 4.11
CA LEU A 189 -0.87 -13.46 4.02
C LEU A 189 -1.01 -12.90 2.60
N LEU A 190 0.03 -13.05 1.76
CA LEU A 190 0.16 -12.27 0.54
C LEU A 190 0.09 -13.10 -0.76
N ALA A 191 0.02 -14.44 -0.64
CA ALA A 191 0.10 -15.30 -1.80
C ALA A 191 -0.67 -16.63 -1.68
N ALA A 192 -1.19 -16.97 -0.50
CA ALA A 192 -1.80 -18.27 -0.28
C ALA A 192 -3.18 -18.40 -0.97
N LYS A 193 -3.42 -19.57 -1.57
CA LYS A 193 -4.70 -19.87 -2.22
C LYS A 193 -5.87 -19.90 -1.24
N GLU A 194 -5.61 -20.31 -0.01
CA GLU A 194 -6.59 -20.42 1.08
C GLU A 194 -7.26 -19.10 1.43
N ILE A 195 -6.61 -17.98 1.12
CA ILE A 195 -7.17 -16.63 1.33
C ILE A 195 -7.52 -15.92 0.03
N GLY A 196 -7.69 -16.68 -1.05
CA GLY A 196 -8.26 -16.21 -2.31
C GLY A 196 -7.24 -15.74 -3.36
N PHE A 197 -5.95 -16.01 -3.19
CA PHE A 197 -4.99 -15.81 -4.28
C PHE A 197 -5.08 -16.97 -5.27
N ASN A 198 -5.62 -16.71 -6.45
CA ASN A 198 -5.86 -17.76 -7.46
C ASN A 198 -4.73 -17.87 -8.49
N TYR A 199 -3.89 -16.85 -8.60
CA TYR A 199 -2.84 -16.76 -9.60
C TYR A 199 -1.57 -16.16 -8.97
#